data_5b79fa91f42d9a4fc5dc54779b83acf8
#
_entry.id   5b79fa91f42d9a4fc5dc54779b83acf8
#
_cell.length_a   1.000
_cell.length_b   1.000
_cell.length_c   1.000
_cell.angle_alpha   90.00
_cell.angle_beta   90.00
_cell.angle_gamma   90.00
#
_symmetry.space_group_name_H-M   'P 1'
#
loop_
_entity.id
_entity.type
_entity.pdbx_description
1 polymer ?
#
loop_
_entity_poly.entity_id
_entity_poly.type
_entity_poly.pdbx_seq_one_letter_code
_entity_poly.pdbx_strand_id
1 'polypeptide(L)'
;MTARKNSPVFVIGCHRSGTALLYDSLLSAGGFPLYHAAPYVHTQLLPMCGDPSVPKNREKLLKIWLRSKAFRRTGLAPEDLRSKILQECRSGGDFLRITLGEVARRAGVQRWAVYDCDNILYMPAVKREVPDALFVHVVRDGRDAALSMKKQHGGRPLLWAQERGLFAWALLWQWTVRKGRRYGQKFPADYIEVRYEDLVCHPEKTLTDLGEFLDHDLDYERIQKAGIGRVASPNTVWNEESSAESFSPVGRWRTKLSPVETAALEALIGDGLEEFGYPVTAEGARSTRLEARLNLMRILYPLYFEAKVFLQSKTVLGRLAKGTRLELSDPLHP
;
A
#
# COMPACT_ATOMS: atom_id res chain seq x y z
N MET A 1 -19.59 1.51 21.56
CA MET A 1 -19.02 1.75 20.22
C MET A 1 -18.05 2.92 20.34
N THR A 2 -16.76 2.65 20.27
CA THR A 2 -15.75 3.73 20.20
C THR A 2 -16.01 4.49 18.90
N ALA A 3 -16.19 5.79 19.00
CA ALA A 3 -16.50 6.63 17.84
C ALA A 3 -15.36 6.48 16.82
N ARG A 4 -15.67 5.96 15.62
CA ARG A 4 -14.70 5.78 14.49
C ARG A 4 -14.03 7.08 14.10
N LYS A 5 -14.63 8.21 14.43
CA LYS A 5 -14.18 9.56 14.12
C LYS A 5 -12.70 9.83 14.44
N ASN A 6 -12.16 9.20 15.50
CA ASN A 6 -10.76 9.37 15.92
C ASN A 6 -9.88 8.16 15.59
N SER A 7 -10.45 7.11 15.01
CA SER A 7 -9.71 5.89 14.67
C SER A 7 -8.69 6.15 13.56
N PRO A 8 -7.45 5.66 13.69
CA PRO A 8 -6.45 5.83 12.63
C PRO A 8 -6.81 5.02 11.38
N VAL A 9 -6.48 5.59 10.21
CA VAL A 9 -6.80 5.00 8.91
C VAL A 9 -5.55 4.45 8.24
N PHE A 10 -5.59 3.18 7.87
CA PHE A 10 -4.55 2.53 7.10
C PHE A 10 -5.02 2.31 5.67
N VAL A 11 -4.48 3.10 4.74
CA VAL A 11 -4.71 2.90 3.30
C VAL A 11 -3.72 1.86 2.80
N ILE A 12 -4.24 0.71 2.41
CA ILE A 12 -3.48 -0.47 2.01
C ILE A 12 -3.90 -0.94 0.61
N GLY A 13 -3.09 -1.79 0.00
CA GLY A 13 -3.39 -2.35 -1.32
C GLY A 13 -2.13 -2.88 -2.00
N CYS A 14 -2.30 -3.50 -3.14
CA CYS A 14 -1.14 -3.82 -3.98
C CYS A 14 -0.50 -2.52 -4.49
N HIS A 15 0.82 -2.53 -4.67
CA HIS A 15 1.49 -1.41 -5.33
C HIS A 15 0.81 -1.04 -6.65
N ARG A 16 0.70 0.24 -6.95
CA ARG A 16 0.06 0.79 -8.16
C ARG A 16 -1.45 0.60 -8.27
N SER A 17 -2.13 0.30 -7.16
CA SER A 17 -3.59 0.20 -7.12
C SER A 17 -4.31 1.52 -6.81
N GLY A 18 -3.60 2.65 -6.68
CA GLY A 18 -4.22 3.95 -6.39
C GLY A 18 -4.26 4.33 -4.90
N THR A 19 -3.52 3.62 -4.04
CA THR A 19 -3.44 3.91 -2.59
C THR A 19 -3.00 5.35 -2.29
N ALA A 20 -2.06 5.89 -3.09
CA ALA A 20 -1.63 7.28 -2.93
C ALA A 20 -2.74 8.29 -3.31
N LEU A 21 -3.53 8.02 -4.36
CA LEU A 21 -4.65 8.88 -4.73
C LEU A 21 -5.69 8.92 -3.61
N LEU A 22 -6.08 7.75 -3.08
CA LEU A 22 -7.03 7.70 -1.97
C LEU A 22 -6.49 8.39 -0.71
N TYR A 23 -5.22 8.17 -0.38
CA TYR A 23 -4.58 8.82 0.76
C TYR A 23 -4.58 10.35 0.62
N ASP A 24 -4.21 10.87 -0.55
CA ASP A 24 -4.22 12.30 -0.82
C ASP A 24 -5.64 12.88 -0.83
N SER A 25 -6.67 12.08 -1.20
CA SER A 25 -8.07 12.46 -1.05
C SER A 25 -8.47 12.61 0.43
N LEU A 26 -8.02 11.70 1.31
CA LEU A 26 -8.23 11.84 2.76
C LEU A 26 -7.57 13.11 3.31
N LEU A 27 -6.34 13.42 2.89
CA LEU A 27 -5.67 14.65 3.31
C LEU A 27 -6.38 15.89 2.78
N SER A 28 -6.87 15.85 1.54
CA SER A 28 -7.62 16.96 0.91
C SER A 28 -8.97 17.23 1.58
N ALA A 29 -9.60 16.18 2.14
CA ALA A 29 -10.84 16.34 2.90
C ALA A 29 -10.66 17.13 4.21
N GLY A 30 -9.43 17.20 4.73
CA GLY A 30 -9.13 17.79 6.03
C GLY A 30 -9.33 16.81 7.18
N GLY A 31 -9.01 17.24 8.41
CA GLY A 31 -9.12 16.41 9.62
C GLY A 31 -7.98 15.38 9.79
N PHE A 32 -7.04 15.35 8.85
CA PHE A 32 -5.79 14.57 8.91
C PHE A 32 -4.57 15.50 8.78
N PRO A 33 -3.44 15.20 9.43
CA PRO A 33 -2.24 15.98 9.24
C PRO A 33 -1.65 15.78 7.85
N LEU A 34 -1.07 16.83 7.28
CA LEU A 34 -0.37 16.75 6.00
C LEU A 34 0.98 16.04 6.19
N TYR A 35 0.97 14.74 6.05
CA TYR A 35 2.16 13.91 6.19
C TYR A 35 2.34 12.98 4.99
N HIS A 36 3.22 13.35 4.06
CA HIS A 36 3.48 12.63 2.82
C HIS A 36 4.69 11.70 2.94
N ALA A 37 4.64 10.75 3.88
CA ALA A 37 5.64 9.69 3.98
C ALA A 37 5.04 8.41 4.58
N ALA A 38 5.66 7.29 4.27
CA ALA A 38 5.36 6.02 4.92
C ALA A 38 6.39 5.76 6.02
N PRO A 39 5.97 5.53 7.28
CA PRO A 39 6.92 5.29 8.38
C PRO A 39 7.56 3.90 8.32
N TYR A 40 7.08 2.98 7.47
CA TYR A 40 7.61 1.64 7.24
C TYR A 40 7.90 0.85 8.53
N VAL A 41 7.00 0.94 9.52
CA VAL A 41 7.24 0.41 10.87
C VAL A 41 7.41 -1.11 10.83
N HIS A 42 6.39 -1.83 10.38
CA HIS A 42 6.39 -3.29 10.37
C HIS A 42 7.27 -3.88 9.26
N THR A 43 7.42 -3.14 8.16
CA THR A 43 8.18 -3.59 7.00
C THR A 43 9.68 -3.37 7.11
N GLN A 44 10.11 -2.34 7.83
CA GLN A 44 11.53 -1.96 7.90
C GLN A 44 12.01 -1.69 9.33
N LEU A 45 11.37 -0.77 10.10
CA LEU A 45 11.90 -0.37 11.40
C LEU A 45 11.98 -1.53 12.39
N LEU A 46 10.89 -2.26 12.61
CA LEU A 46 10.89 -3.40 13.54
C LEU A 46 11.84 -4.52 13.12
N PRO A 47 11.88 -4.95 11.85
CA PRO A 47 12.89 -5.90 11.39
C PRO A 47 14.34 -5.47 11.62
N MET A 48 14.64 -4.17 11.57
CA MET A 48 15.99 -3.65 11.80
C MET A 48 16.32 -3.51 13.29
N CYS A 49 15.36 -3.10 14.09
CA CYS A 49 15.59 -2.72 15.50
C CYS A 49 15.32 -3.87 16.47
N GLY A 50 14.40 -4.76 16.11
CA GLY A 50 13.87 -5.78 17.01
C GLY A 50 12.63 -5.30 17.77
N ASP A 51 12.21 -6.06 18.78
CA ASP A 51 11.04 -5.79 19.60
C ASP A 51 11.23 -4.51 20.45
N PRO A 52 10.37 -3.48 20.31
CA PRO A 52 10.46 -2.25 21.09
C PRO A 52 10.18 -2.42 22.59
N SER A 53 9.64 -3.54 23.03
CA SER A 53 9.49 -3.83 24.47
C SER A 53 10.85 -3.83 25.18
N VAL A 54 11.93 -4.16 24.45
CA VAL A 54 13.30 -4.14 24.94
C VAL A 54 13.90 -2.73 24.87
N PRO A 55 14.39 -2.13 25.98
CA PRO A 55 14.90 -0.75 26.00
C PRO A 55 15.96 -0.45 24.93
N LYS A 56 16.96 -1.32 24.78
CA LYS A 56 18.03 -1.17 23.77
C LYS A 56 17.49 -1.12 22.32
N ASN A 57 16.40 -1.84 22.04
CA ASN A 57 15.78 -1.83 20.72
C ASN A 57 15.03 -0.51 20.48
N ARG A 58 14.40 0.08 21.50
CA ARG A 58 13.77 1.41 21.41
C ARG A 58 14.79 2.51 21.10
N GLU A 59 15.93 2.49 21.78
CA GLU A 59 17.01 3.43 21.50
C GLU A 59 17.49 3.30 20.04
N LYS A 60 17.67 2.06 19.57
CA LYS A 60 18.06 1.78 18.19
C LYS A 60 16.98 2.25 17.19
N LEU A 61 15.70 1.98 17.50
CA LEU A 61 14.57 2.41 16.69
C LEU A 61 14.54 3.94 16.58
N LEU A 62 14.61 4.64 17.70
CA LEU A 62 14.65 6.10 17.74
C LEU A 62 15.83 6.65 16.93
N LYS A 63 17.04 6.11 17.11
CA LYS A 63 18.24 6.54 16.37
C LYS A 63 18.08 6.37 14.85
N ILE A 64 17.50 5.27 14.39
CA ILE A 64 17.28 5.03 12.97
C ILE A 64 16.17 5.95 12.44
N TRP A 65 15.07 6.07 13.18
CA TRP A 65 13.95 6.92 12.82
C TRP A 65 14.35 8.37 12.62
N LEU A 66 15.06 8.97 13.58
CA LEU A 66 15.50 10.37 13.54
C LEU A 66 16.42 10.69 12.33
N ARG A 67 17.06 9.67 11.74
CA ARG A 67 17.87 9.82 10.52
C ARG A 67 17.09 9.66 9.23
N SER A 68 15.86 9.17 9.31
CA SER A 68 15.06 8.84 8.13
C SER A 68 14.47 10.08 7.46
N LYS A 69 14.26 10.01 6.14
CA LYS A 69 13.48 11.02 5.40
C LYS A 69 12.06 11.14 5.93
N ALA A 70 11.48 10.02 6.36
CA ALA A 70 10.14 9.99 6.92
C ALA A 70 10.03 10.84 8.19
N PHE A 71 11.04 10.80 9.09
CA PHE A 71 11.09 11.69 10.25
C PHE A 71 11.20 13.17 9.83
N ARG A 72 12.12 13.50 8.92
CA ARG A 72 12.27 14.89 8.46
C ARG A 72 10.97 15.49 7.92
N ARG A 73 10.14 14.68 7.28
CA ARG A 73 8.83 15.11 6.77
C ARG A 73 7.75 15.31 7.82
N THR A 74 7.97 14.84 9.07
CA THR A 74 7.04 15.13 10.17
C THR A 74 7.08 16.59 10.59
N GLY A 75 8.18 17.29 10.34
CA GLY A 75 8.43 18.63 10.85
C GLY A 75 8.62 18.70 12.38
N LEU A 76 8.71 17.54 13.06
CA LEU A 76 8.91 17.45 14.50
C LEU A 76 10.38 17.64 14.87
N ALA A 77 10.63 18.19 16.07
CA ALA A 77 11.95 18.16 16.66
C ALA A 77 12.20 16.78 17.33
N PRO A 78 13.47 16.31 17.39
CA PRO A 78 13.79 15.05 18.06
C PRO A 78 13.29 14.97 19.51
N GLU A 79 13.28 16.10 20.21
CA GLU A 79 12.86 16.25 21.60
C GLU A 79 11.38 15.95 21.79
N ASP A 80 10.53 16.28 20.78
CA ASP A 80 9.08 16.02 20.81
C ASP A 80 8.73 14.53 20.98
N LEU A 81 9.63 13.66 20.53
CA LEU A 81 9.40 12.21 20.48
C LEU A 81 10.29 11.41 21.45
N ARG A 82 11.49 11.92 21.76
CA ARG A 82 12.54 11.15 22.46
C ARG A 82 12.04 10.56 23.77
N SER A 83 11.51 11.37 24.68
CA SER A 83 11.07 10.91 26.00
C SER A 83 9.93 9.90 25.88
N LYS A 84 8.91 10.21 25.05
CA LYS A 84 7.75 9.35 24.84
C LYS A 84 8.14 7.99 24.25
N ILE A 85 8.97 7.96 23.20
CA ILE A 85 9.41 6.70 22.59
C ILE A 85 10.23 5.87 23.60
N LEU A 86 11.16 6.47 24.32
CA LEU A 86 12.00 5.72 25.26
C LEU A 86 11.22 5.21 26.47
N GLN A 87 10.21 5.92 26.92
CA GLN A 87 9.43 5.56 28.13
C GLN A 87 8.20 4.70 27.81
N GLU A 88 7.47 4.98 26.72
CA GLU A 88 6.13 4.44 26.48
C GLU A 88 6.06 3.42 25.33
N CYS A 89 6.95 3.49 24.33
CA CYS A 89 6.87 2.63 23.15
C CYS A 89 7.22 1.16 23.51
N ARG A 90 6.26 0.25 23.31
CA ARG A 90 6.42 -1.20 23.53
C ARG A 90 6.14 -2.03 22.27
N SER A 91 5.53 -1.39 21.26
CA SER A 91 5.12 -2.03 20.02
C SER A 91 5.30 -1.10 18.82
N GLY A 92 5.12 -1.61 17.62
CA GLY A 92 5.03 -0.79 16.41
C GLY A 92 3.81 0.12 16.40
N GLY A 93 2.71 -0.34 16.99
CA GLY A 93 1.50 0.45 17.17
C GLY A 93 1.71 1.65 18.09
N ASP A 94 2.40 1.47 19.23
CA ASP A 94 2.75 2.59 20.12
C ASP A 94 3.63 3.59 19.40
N PHE A 95 4.61 3.10 18.62
CA PHE A 95 5.47 3.98 17.82
C PHE A 95 4.65 4.83 16.84
N LEU A 96 3.68 4.23 16.12
CA LEU A 96 2.80 4.95 15.21
C LEU A 96 1.94 5.98 15.96
N ARG A 97 1.33 5.59 17.09
CA ARG A 97 0.50 6.49 17.91
C ARG A 97 1.30 7.67 18.46
N ILE A 98 2.50 7.42 18.99
CA ILE A 98 3.38 8.48 19.50
C ILE A 98 3.78 9.42 18.38
N THR A 99 4.26 8.88 17.26
CA THR A 99 4.82 9.69 16.17
C THR A 99 3.74 10.43 15.38
N LEU A 100 2.77 9.68 14.84
CA LEU A 100 1.72 10.28 14.01
C LEU A 100 0.68 11.02 14.84
N GLY A 101 0.47 10.59 16.08
CA GLY A 101 -0.34 11.35 17.05
C GLY A 101 0.27 12.72 17.37
N GLU A 102 1.60 12.81 17.49
CA GLU A 102 2.27 14.10 17.69
C GLU A 102 2.20 14.99 16.43
N VAL A 103 2.33 14.40 15.24
CA VAL A 103 2.12 15.12 13.96
C VAL A 103 0.69 15.66 13.88
N ALA A 104 -0.31 14.83 14.22
CA ALA A 104 -1.72 15.23 14.24
C ALA A 104 -1.98 16.34 15.27
N ARG A 105 -1.49 16.19 16.49
CA ARG A 105 -1.62 17.20 17.56
C ARG A 105 -1.05 18.55 17.13
N ARG A 106 0.11 18.55 16.48
CA ARG A 106 0.78 19.77 15.98
C ARG A 106 -0.01 20.43 14.85
N ALA A 107 -0.69 19.63 14.04
CA ALA A 107 -1.59 20.10 13.00
C ALA A 107 -2.98 20.53 13.52
N GLY A 108 -3.24 20.46 14.83
CA GLY A 108 -4.54 20.79 15.42
C GLY A 108 -5.65 19.78 15.12
N VAL A 109 -5.30 18.55 14.72
CA VAL A 109 -6.24 17.46 14.44
C VAL A 109 -5.97 16.27 15.38
N GLN A 110 -6.97 15.39 15.53
CA GLN A 110 -6.84 14.24 16.44
C GLN A 110 -6.59 12.93 15.69
N ARG A 111 -6.99 12.86 14.42
CA ARG A 111 -6.94 11.67 13.59
C ARG A 111 -5.72 11.69 12.70
N TRP A 112 -5.13 10.54 12.47
CA TRP A 112 -4.06 10.37 11.51
C TRP A 112 -4.34 9.22 10.54
N ALA A 113 -3.76 9.30 9.37
CA ALA A 113 -3.78 8.24 8.37
C ALA A 113 -2.36 7.87 7.94
N VAL A 114 -2.21 6.67 7.42
CA VAL A 114 -0.96 6.17 6.88
C VAL A 114 -1.25 5.43 5.57
N TYR A 115 -0.43 5.64 4.56
CA TYR A 115 -0.42 4.77 3.39
C TYR A 115 0.93 4.06 3.30
N ASP A 116 0.89 2.75 3.35
CA ASP A 116 2.01 1.86 3.08
C ASP A 116 1.42 0.59 2.51
N CYS A 117 1.63 0.38 1.21
CA CYS A 117 1.07 -0.79 0.51
C CYS A 117 1.42 -2.10 1.19
N ASP A 118 2.64 -2.19 1.74
CA ASP A 118 3.11 -3.41 2.38
C ASP A 118 2.44 -3.68 3.74
N ASN A 119 1.78 -2.68 4.37
CA ASN A 119 0.99 -2.90 5.59
C ASN A 119 -0.12 -3.94 5.41
N ILE A 120 -0.57 -4.19 4.18
CA ILE A 120 -1.52 -5.25 3.86
C ILE A 120 -1.02 -6.63 4.34
N LEU A 121 0.28 -6.85 4.34
CA LEU A 121 0.91 -8.10 4.80
C LEU A 121 0.99 -8.20 6.33
N TYR A 122 0.86 -7.07 7.02
CA TYR A 122 1.01 -6.93 8.46
C TYR A 122 -0.30 -6.56 9.19
N MET A 123 -1.44 -6.55 8.48
CA MET A 123 -2.74 -6.20 9.06
C MET A 123 -3.04 -6.87 10.39
N PRO A 124 -2.81 -8.20 10.59
CA PRO A 124 -3.07 -8.82 11.88
C PRO A 124 -2.17 -8.30 13.02
N ALA A 125 -0.93 -7.91 12.70
CA ALA A 125 -0.03 -7.31 13.68
C ALA A 125 -0.46 -5.87 13.99
N VAL A 126 -0.75 -5.07 12.96
CA VAL A 126 -1.28 -3.71 13.11
C VAL A 126 -2.56 -3.73 13.95
N LYS A 127 -3.51 -4.62 13.65
CA LYS A 127 -4.80 -4.68 14.37
C LYS A 127 -4.65 -5.06 15.85
N ARG A 128 -3.70 -5.94 16.15
CA ARG A 128 -3.39 -6.30 17.55
C ARG A 128 -2.76 -5.13 18.32
N GLU A 129 -1.90 -4.33 17.66
CA GLU A 129 -1.16 -3.23 18.28
C GLU A 129 -1.93 -1.90 18.24
N VAL A 130 -2.85 -1.76 17.31
CA VAL A 130 -3.75 -0.62 17.11
C VAL A 130 -5.18 -1.15 16.95
N PRO A 131 -5.85 -1.53 18.04
CA PRO A 131 -7.15 -2.23 18.00
C PRO A 131 -8.28 -1.45 17.31
N ASP A 132 -8.22 -0.13 17.30
CA ASP A 132 -9.17 0.78 16.66
C ASP A 132 -8.78 1.14 15.21
N ALA A 133 -7.73 0.54 14.65
CA ALA A 133 -7.32 0.79 13.26
C ALA A 133 -8.42 0.42 12.26
N LEU A 134 -8.70 1.32 11.33
CA LEU A 134 -9.56 1.11 10.17
C LEU A 134 -8.69 0.86 8.93
N PHE A 135 -9.04 -0.15 8.15
CA PHE A 135 -8.30 -0.51 6.95
C PHE A 135 -9.13 -0.23 5.70
N VAL A 136 -8.59 0.58 4.82
CA VAL A 136 -9.14 0.84 3.49
C VAL A 136 -8.25 0.16 2.45
N HIS A 137 -8.74 -0.94 1.90
CA HIS A 137 -8.03 -1.74 0.91
C HIS A 137 -8.41 -1.29 -0.50
N VAL A 138 -7.46 -0.61 -1.16
CA VAL A 138 -7.65 -0.21 -2.56
C VAL A 138 -7.29 -1.36 -3.47
N VAL A 139 -8.27 -1.81 -4.24
CA VAL A 139 -8.13 -2.87 -5.25
C VAL A 139 -8.24 -2.26 -6.64
N ARG A 140 -7.40 -2.68 -7.56
CA ARG A 140 -7.38 -2.27 -8.97
C ARG A 140 -7.28 -3.49 -9.85
N ASP A 141 -7.77 -3.40 -11.11
CA ASP A 141 -7.59 -4.46 -12.11
C ASP A 141 -6.12 -4.90 -12.16
N GLY A 142 -5.92 -6.22 -11.95
CA GLY A 142 -4.58 -6.79 -11.85
C GLY A 142 -3.74 -6.62 -13.12
N ARG A 143 -4.38 -6.53 -14.28
CA ARG A 143 -3.74 -6.30 -15.58
C ARG A 143 -3.18 -4.88 -15.66
N ASP A 144 -3.95 -3.88 -15.24
CA ASP A 144 -3.51 -2.48 -15.17
C ASP A 144 -2.46 -2.24 -14.08
N ALA A 145 -2.63 -2.87 -12.92
CA ALA A 145 -1.67 -2.79 -11.82
C ALA A 145 -0.32 -3.38 -12.24
N ALA A 146 -0.32 -4.56 -12.89
CA ALA A 146 0.89 -5.22 -13.37
C ALA A 146 1.62 -4.40 -14.44
N LEU A 147 0.89 -3.81 -15.40
CA LEU A 147 1.45 -2.89 -16.40
C LEU A 147 2.10 -1.67 -15.75
N SER A 148 1.43 -1.07 -14.76
CA SER A 148 1.96 0.10 -14.05
C SER A 148 3.19 -0.25 -13.22
N MET A 149 3.23 -1.42 -12.57
CA MET A 149 4.39 -1.90 -11.85
C MET A 149 5.58 -2.18 -12.79
N LYS A 150 5.33 -2.79 -13.95
CA LYS A 150 6.36 -3.03 -14.97
C LYS A 150 6.98 -1.71 -15.44
N LYS A 151 6.17 -0.67 -15.70
CA LYS A 151 6.67 0.65 -16.13
C LYS A 151 7.50 1.35 -15.06
N GLN A 152 7.04 1.38 -13.81
CA GLN A 152 7.69 2.16 -12.75
C GLN A 152 8.91 1.48 -12.13
N HIS A 153 8.83 0.17 -11.90
CA HIS A 153 9.85 -0.52 -11.12
C HIS A 153 10.87 -1.24 -11.99
N GLY A 154 10.69 -1.22 -13.32
CA GLY A 154 11.53 -1.99 -14.23
C GLY A 154 11.63 -3.46 -13.82
N GLY A 155 12.70 -4.10 -14.16
CA GLY A 155 13.04 -5.40 -13.63
C GLY A 155 13.84 -5.27 -12.33
N ARG A 156 13.30 -5.74 -11.20
CA ARG A 156 14.20 -6.08 -10.09
C ARG A 156 14.73 -7.49 -10.34
N PRO A 157 16.06 -7.67 -10.34
CA PRO A 157 16.61 -9.00 -10.59
C PRO A 157 16.09 -9.99 -9.56
N LEU A 158 15.50 -11.07 -10.03
CA LEU A 158 15.31 -12.28 -9.26
C LEU A 158 16.60 -13.09 -9.35
N LEU A 159 16.84 -13.98 -8.40
CA LEU A 159 18.04 -14.85 -8.42
C LEU A 159 18.20 -15.62 -9.73
N TRP A 160 17.10 -15.85 -10.47
CA TRP A 160 17.03 -16.61 -11.72
C TRP A 160 16.45 -15.86 -12.92
N ALA A 161 16.11 -14.57 -12.76
CA ALA A 161 15.60 -13.73 -13.84
C ALA A 161 16.14 -12.31 -13.69
N GLN A 162 16.68 -11.75 -14.75
CA GLN A 162 17.22 -10.38 -14.76
C GLN A 162 16.14 -9.33 -14.59
N GLU A 163 14.88 -9.62 -15.01
CA GLU A 163 13.75 -8.72 -14.89
C GLU A 163 12.49 -9.44 -14.38
N ARG A 164 11.71 -8.76 -13.55
CA ARG A 164 10.35 -9.22 -13.26
C ARG A 164 9.48 -8.91 -14.46
N GLY A 165 9.15 -9.94 -15.21
CA GLY A 165 8.18 -9.86 -16.29
C GLY A 165 6.79 -9.48 -15.78
N LEU A 166 5.94 -9.06 -16.71
CA LEU A 166 4.54 -8.72 -16.48
C LEU A 166 3.78 -9.78 -15.64
N PHE A 167 4.04 -11.06 -15.92
CA PHE A 167 3.41 -12.19 -15.21
C PHE A 167 3.78 -12.26 -13.72
N ALA A 168 5.02 -11.96 -13.37
CA ALA A 168 5.45 -11.94 -11.99
C ALA A 168 4.78 -10.79 -11.19
N TRP A 169 4.56 -9.64 -11.84
CA TRP A 169 3.82 -8.53 -11.23
C TRP A 169 2.33 -8.86 -11.08
N ALA A 170 1.73 -9.54 -12.05
CA ALA A 170 0.35 -9.99 -11.96
C ALA A 170 0.14 -11.00 -10.81
N LEU A 171 1.04 -11.97 -10.66
CA LEU A 171 1.03 -12.92 -9.53
C LEU A 171 1.25 -12.24 -8.18
N LEU A 172 2.13 -11.23 -8.12
CA LEU A 172 2.30 -10.42 -6.91
C LEU A 172 1.00 -9.67 -6.55
N TRP A 173 0.33 -9.10 -7.56
CA TRP A 173 -0.97 -8.47 -7.36
C TRP A 173 -1.98 -9.47 -6.76
N GLN A 174 -2.21 -10.61 -7.43
CA GLN A 174 -3.17 -11.61 -6.97
C GLN A 174 -2.87 -12.10 -5.54
N TRP A 175 -1.61 -12.42 -5.26
CA TRP A 175 -1.19 -12.85 -3.93
C TRP A 175 -1.43 -11.77 -2.87
N THR A 176 -1.13 -10.52 -3.18
CA THR A 176 -1.27 -9.39 -2.25
C THR A 176 -2.74 -9.10 -1.95
N VAL A 177 -3.59 -8.96 -2.98
CA VAL A 177 -5.00 -8.60 -2.80
C VAL A 177 -5.79 -9.72 -2.09
N ARG A 178 -5.53 -10.99 -2.43
CA ARG A 178 -6.12 -12.14 -1.73
C ARG A 178 -5.69 -12.22 -0.27
N LYS A 179 -4.44 -11.89 0.02
CA LYS A 179 -3.94 -11.85 1.40
C LYS A 179 -4.61 -10.73 2.19
N GLY A 180 -4.78 -9.57 1.59
CA GLY A 180 -5.51 -8.44 2.16
C GLY A 180 -6.96 -8.79 2.50
N ARG A 181 -7.70 -9.34 1.55
CA ARG A 181 -9.09 -9.78 1.76
C ARG A 181 -9.20 -10.83 2.87
N ARG A 182 -8.36 -11.86 2.83
CA ARG A 182 -8.32 -12.90 3.88
C ARG A 182 -8.07 -12.34 5.28
N TYR A 183 -7.21 -11.34 5.40
CA TYR A 183 -6.97 -10.68 6.67
C TYR A 183 -8.13 -9.77 7.08
N GLY A 184 -8.69 -9.00 6.13
CA GLY A 184 -9.84 -8.13 6.36
C GLY A 184 -11.08 -8.88 6.86
N GLN A 185 -11.33 -10.08 6.33
CA GLN A 185 -12.43 -10.95 6.76
C GLN A 185 -12.36 -11.34 8.25
N LYS A 186 -11.21 -11.20 8.92
CA LYS A 186 -11.08 -11.47 10.36
C LYS A 186 -11.60 -10.32 11.23
N PHE A 187 -11.76 -9.13 10.67
CA PHE A 187 -12.28 -7.93 11.34
C PHE A 187 -13.15 -7.10 10.37
N PRO A 188 -14.28 -7.68 9.92
CA PRO A 188 -15.09 -7.11 8.85
C PRO A 188 -15.67 -5.74 9.18
N ALA A 189 -15.87 -5.43 10.46
CA ALA A 189 -16.34 -4.12 10.88
C ALA A 189 -15.31 -3.00 10.67
N ASP A 190 -14.01 -3.32 10.59
CA ASP A 190 -12.93 -2.35 10.52
C ASP A 190 -12.17 -2.41 9.19
N TYR A 191 -12.77 -3.05 8.19
CA TYR A 191 -12.18 -3.24 6.87
C TYR A 191 -13.19 -2.95 5.77
N ILE A 192 -12.76 -2.21 4.76
CA ILE A 192 -13.53 -1.94 3.54
C ILE A 192 -12.63 -2.09 2.32
N GLU A 193 -13.19 -2.58 1.22
CA GLU A 193 -12.55 -2.59 -0.09
C GLU A 193 -13.08 -1.43 -0.94
N VAL A 194 -12.16 -0.70 -1.58
CA VAL A 194 -12.47 0.38 -2.52
C VAL A 194 -11.86 0.02 -3.86
N ARG A 195 -12.68 -0.03 -4.91
CA ARG A 195 -12.17 -0.23 -6.26
C ARG A 195 -11.58 1.07 -6.78
N TYR A 196 -10.36 0.99 -7.33
CA TYR A 196 -9.70 2.13 -7.95
C TYR A 196 -10.51 2.73 -9.10
N GLU A 197 -11.13 1.87 -9.88
CA GLU A 197 -11.97 2.24 -11.02
C GLU A 197 -13.18 3.06 -10.56
N ASP A 198 -13.83 2.67 -9.47
CA ASP A 198 -14.95 3.42 -8.90
C ASP A 198 -14.49 4.76 -8.32
N LEU A 199 -13.32 4.79 -7.66
CA LEU A 199 -12.75 6.04 -7.16
C LEU A 199 -12.42 7.04 -8.28
N VAL A 200 -12.08 6.56 -9.48
CA VAL A 200 -11.75 7.41 -10.63
C VAL A 200 -12.98 7.78 -11.45
N CYS A 201 -13.89 6.82 -11.69
CA CYS A 201 -15.04 7.01 -12.58
C CYS A 201 -16.29 7.54 -11.84
N HIS A 202 -16.42 7.24 -10.56
CA HIS A 202 -17.55 7.61 -9.69
C HIS A 202 -17.06 8.15 -8.33
N PRO A 203 -16.19 9.16 -8.33
CA PRO A 203 -15.47 9.61 -7.12
C PRO A 203 -16.41 10.09 -6.02
N GLU A 204 -17.44 10.85 -6.34
CA GLU A 204 -18.38 11.42 -5.37
C GLU A 204 -19.09 10.32 -4.58
N LYS A 205 -19.69 9.35 -5.29
CA LYS A 205 -20.34 8.20 -4.64
C LYS A 205 -19.35 7.38 -3.80
N THR A 206 -18.19 7.08 -4.36
CA THR A 206 -17.18 6.25 -3.70
C THR A 206 -16.65 6.92 -2.43
N LEU A 207 -16.45 8.24 -2.45
CA LEU A 207 -16.00 9.00 -1.28
C LEU A 207 -17.12 9.12 -0.25
N THR A 208 -18.39 9.27 -0.65
CA THR A 208 -19.53 9.25 0.27
C THR A 208 -19.62 7.90 1.02
N ASP A 209 -19.63 6.79 0.30
CA ASP A 209 -19.68 5.45 0.89
C ASP A 209 -18.48 5.20 1.84
N LEU A 210 -17.29 5.66 1.45
CA LEU A 210 -16.10 5.59 2.29
C LEU A 210 -16.19 6.50 3.52
N GLY A 211 -16.76 7.68 3.37
CA GLY A 211 -16.98 8.64 4.45
C GLY A 211 -17.89 8.08 5.55
N GLU A 212 -18.97 7.39 5.17
CA GLU A 212 -19.84 6.67 6.09
C GLU A 212 -19.09 5.58 6.87
N PHE A 213 -18.28 4.77 6.17
CA PHE A 213 -17.45 3.76 6.82
C PHE A 213 -16.45 4.37 7.81
N LEU A 214 -15.82 5.46 7.45
CA LEU A 214 -14.78 6.13 8.25
C LEU A 214 -15.36 7.02 9.37
N ASP A 215 -16.67 7.33 9.37
CA ASP A 215 -17.26 8.39 10.18
C ASP A 215 -16.49 9.72 9.98
N HIS A 216 -16.33 10.10 8.70
CA HIS A 216 -15.57 11.26 8.27
C HIS A 216 -16.17 11.88 7.01
N ASP A 217 -16.34 13.19 7.01
CA ASP A 217 -16.89 13.90 5.85
C ASP A 217 -15.84 13.97 4.71
N LEU A 218 -16.09 13.23 3.64
CA LEU A 218 -15.26 13.18 2.43
C LEU A 218 -15.97 13.90 1.26
N ASP A 219 -16.28 15.18 1.45
CA ASP A 219 -16.92 16.00 0.43
C ASP A 219 -16.04 16.12 -0.83
N TYR A 220 -16.59 15.71 -1.98
CA TYR A 220 -15.84 15.62 -3.23
C TYR A 220 -15.39 16.99 -3.75
N GLU A 221 -16.25 18.01 -3.69
CA GLU A 221 -15.92 19.35 -4.19
C GLU A 221 -14.80 20.00 -3.35
N ARG A 222 -14.89 19.83 -2.03
CA ARG A 222 -13.84 20.28 -1.11
C ARG A 222 -12.52 19.58 -1.38
N ILE A 223 -12.53 18.27 -1.62
CA ILE A 223 -11.36 17.46 -1.94
C ILE A 223 -10.72 17.97 -3.25
N GLN A 224 -11.50 18.18 -4.30
CA GLN A 224 -11.01 18.69 -5.57
C GLN A 224 -10.44 20.10 -5.44
N LYS A 225 -11.11 20.99 -4.69
CA LYS A 225 -10.65 22.36 -4.44
C LYS A 225 -9.34 22.39 -3.66
N ALA A 226 -9.18 21.54 -2.65
CA ALA A 226 -7.94 21.43 -1.88
C ALA A 226 -6.80 20.87 -2.71
N GLY A 227 -7.07 19.90 -3.57
CA GLY A 227 -6.16 19.39 -4.60
C GLY A 227 -4.80 18.93 -4.10
N ILE A 228 -4.73 18.20 -2.97
CA ILE A 228 -3.45 17.79 -2.39
C ILE A 228 -2.88 16.60 -3.18
N GLY A 229 -1.61 16.68 -3.52
CA GLY A 229 -0.83 15.59 -4.07
C GLY A 229 -1.43 14.98 -5.35
N ARG A 230 -1.87 13.72 -5.30
CA ARG A 230 -2.41 12.99 -6.46
C ARG A 230 -3.80 13.45 -6.90
N VAL A 231 -4.51 14.17 -6.05
CA VAL A 231 -5.78 14.80 -6.43
C VAL A 231 -5.53 15.89 -7.47
N ALA A 232 -4.51 16.73 -7.26
CA ALA A 232 -4.13 17.77 -8.23
C ALA A 232 -3.36 17.22 -9.45
N SER A 233 -2.56 16.16 -9.25
CA SER A 233 -1.70 15.60 -10.30
C SER A 233 -1.80 14.06 -10.33
N PRO A 234 -2.93 13.51 -10.80
CA PRO A 234 -3.11 12.08 -10.94
C PRO A 234 -2.18 11.52 -12.04
N ASN A 235 -1.96 10.22 -12.04
CA ASN A 235 -1.32 9.47 -13.13
C ASN A 235 0.13 9.85 -13.48
N THR A 236 0.92 10.31 -12.49
CA THR A 236 2.31 10.75 -12.71
C THR A 236 3.23 9.71 -13.39
N VAL A 237 2.96 8.42 -13.28
CA VAL A 237 3.71 7.36 -14.01
C VAL A 237 3.49 7.42 -15.51
N TRP A 238 2.43 8.09 -15.94
CA TRP A 238 1.98 8.20 -17.34
C TRP A 238 1.92 9.67 -17.80
N ASN A 239 2.79 10.54 -17.28
CA ASN A 239 2.73 11.98 -17.50
C ASN A 239 2.66 12.36 -18.99
N GLU A 240 3.44 11.70 -19.86
CA GLU A 240 3.42 11.94 -21.32
C GLU A 240 2.07 11.57 -21.97
N GLU A 241 1.40 10.55 -21.41
CA GLU A 241 0.13 10.07 -21.93
C GLU A 241 -1.06 10.75 -21.23
N SER A 242 -0.89 11.25 -20.00
CA SER A 242 -1.97 11.86 -19.21
C SER A 242 -2.43 13.20 -19.77
N SER A 243 -1.66 13.83 -20.64
CA SER A 243 -2.02 15.04 -21.36
C SER A 243 -2.85 14.79 -22.64
N ALA A 244 -2.99 13.52 -23.07
CA ALA A 244 -3.80 13.18 -24.22
C ALA A 244 -5.29 13.22 -23.86
N GLU A 245 -6.12 13.82 -24.71
CA GLU A 245 -7.57 13.92 -24.51
C GLU A 245 -8.26 12.56 -24.32
N SER A 246 -7.72 11.50 -24.90
CA SER A 246 -8.24 10.12 -24.78
C SER A 246 -7.62 9.30 -23.65
N PHE A 247 -6.79 9.91 -22.79
CA PHE A 247 -6.13 9.15 -21.73
C PHE A 247 -7.11 8.72 -20.65
N SER A 248 -7.14 7.42 -20.36
CA SER A 248 -7.85 6.86 -19.20
C SER A 248 -6.89 6.01 -18.37
N PRO A 249 -6.82 6.18 -17.05
CA PRO A 249 -6.03 5.32 -16.18
C PRO A 249 -6.66 3.95 -15.98
N VAL A 250 -7.92 3.76 -16.40
CA VAL A 250 -8.71 2.55 -16.25
C VAL A 250 -8.77 1.79 -17.58
N GLY A 251 -8.56 0.48 -17.52
CA GLY A 251 -8.68 -0.41 -18.67
C GLY A 251 -7.57 -0.28 -19.71
N ARG A 252 -6.43 0.29 -19.36
CA ARG A 252 -5.27 0.47 -20.25
C ARG A 252 -4.72 -0.82 -20.82
N TRP A 253 -4.88 -1.91 -20.08
CA TRP A 253 -4.49 -3.23 -20.55
C TRP A 253 -5.10 -3.59 -21.91
N ARG A 254 -6.31 -3.10 -22.20
CA ARG A 254 -7.00 -3.38 -23.48
C ARG A 254 -6.25 -2.83 -24.70
N THR A 255 -5.54 -1.73 -24.53
CA THR A 255 -4.79 -1.08 -25.62
C THR A 255 -3.28 -1.34 -25.58
N LYS A 256 -2.74 -1.75 -24.41
CA LYS A 256 -1.29 -1.90 -24.20
C LYS A 256 -0.82 -3.35 -24.20
N LEU A 257 -1.72 -4.33 -24.06
CA LEU A 257 -1.42 -5.74 -24.17
C LEU A 257 -1.86 -6.31 -25.52
N SER A 258 -1.05 -7.18 -26.07
CA SER A 258 -1.48 -7.99 -27.21
C SER A 258 -2.52 -9.02 -26.77
N PRO A 259 -3.36 -9.55 -27.69
CA PRO A 259 -4.31 -10.62 -27.35
C PRO A 259 -3.64 -11.83 -26.71
N VAL A 260 -2.44 -12.18 -27.13
CA VAL A 260 -1.67 -13.30 -26.56
C VAL A 260 -1.23 -13.01 -25.12
N GLU A 261 -0.74 -11.81 -24.83
CA GLU A 261 -0.38 -11.41 -23.46
C GLU A 261 -1.61 -11.34 -22.54
N THR A 262 -2.73 -10.81 -23.04
CA THR A 262 -3.99 -10.76 -22.30
C THR A 262 -4.47 -12.17 -21.95
N ALA A 263 -4.52 -13.08 -22.93
CA ALA A 263 -4.93 -14.47 -22.70
C ALA A 263 -4.00 -15.18 -21.72
N ALA A 264 -2.68 -14.94 -21.80
CA ALA A 264 -1.72 -15.53 -20.85
C ALA A 264 -1.86 -14.96 -19.45
N LEU A 265 -2.10 -13.65 -19.29
CA LEU A 265 -2.36 -13.02 -18.01
C LEU A 265 -3.65 -13.53 -17.37
N GLU A 266 -4.73 -13.56 -18.13
CA GLU A 266 -6.02 -14.05 -17.65
C GLU A 266 -5.97 -15.56 -17.31
N ALA A 267 -5.19 -16.33 -18.05
CA ALA A 267 -4.89 -17.70 -17.64
C ALA A 267 -4.16 -17.76 -16.31
N LEU A 268 -3.30 -16.82 -16.03
CA LEU A 268 -2.43 -16.84 -14.84
C LEU A 268 -3.15 -16.34 -13.58
N ILE A 269 -3.96 -15.29 -13.70
CA ILE A 269 -4.60 -14.60 -12.57
C ILE A 269 -6.12 -14.48 -12.70
N GLY A 270 -6.76 -15.18 -13.65
CA GLY A 270 -8.20 -15.09 -13.92
C GLY A 270 -9.06 -15.31 -12.70
N ASP A 271 -8.79 -16.37 -11.93
CA ASP A 271 -9.52 -16.65 -10.68
C ASP A 271 -9.45 -15.45 -9.69
N GLY A 272 -8.33 -14.73 -9.65
CA GLY A 272 -8.19 -13.53 -8.83
C GLY A 272 -8.93 -12.34 -9.44
N LEU A 273 -8.94 -12.20 -10.76
CA LEU A 273 -9.69 -11.15 -11.43
C LEU A 273 -11.19 -11.31 -11.14
N GLU A 274 -11.75 -12.50 -11.35
CA GLU A 274 -13.16 -12.80 -11.09
C GLU A 274 -13.54 -12.64 -9.62
N GLU A 275 -12.69 -13.10 -8.70
CA GLU A 275 -12.88 -12.95 -7.25
C GLU A 275 -13.05 -11.47 -6.84
N PHE A 276 -12.39 -10.55 -7.54
CA PHE A 276 -12.47 -9.10 -7.28
C PHE A 276 -13.38 -8.36 -8.28
N GLY A 277 -14.22 -9.10 -9.04
CA GLY A 277 -15.23 -8.55 -9.93
C GLY A 277 -14.69 -7.97 -11.24
N TYR A 278 -13.52 -8.40 -11.68
CA TYR A 278 -12.96 -8.03 -12.99
C TYR A 278 -13.25 -9.13 -14.02
N PRO A 279 -13.89 -8.79 -15.16
CA PRO A 279 -14.23 -9.79 -16.15
C PRO A 279 -12.98 -10.36 -16.82
N VAL A 280 -12.98 -11.67 -17.04
CA VAL A 280 -12.04 -12.39 -17.88
C VAL A 280 -12.62 -12.43 -19.30
N THR A 281 -11.86 -12.04 -20.29
CA THR A 281 -12.36 -11.80 -21.67
C THR A 281 -11.72 -12.70 -22.71
N ALA A 282 -10.59 -13.33 -22.41
CA ALA A 282 -9.85 -14.12 -23.38
C ALA A 282 -10.32 -15.58 -23.42
N GLU A 283 -10.94 -15.95 -24.53
CA GLU A 283 -11.11 -17.32 -24.96
C GLU A 283 -10.01 -17.67 -25.96
N GLY A 284 -9.24 -18.71 -25.70
CA GLY A 284 -8.20 -19.11 -26.67
C GLY A 284 -7.52 -20.42 -26.31
N ALA A 285 -7.34 -21.26 -27.34
CA ALA A 285 -6.51 -22.47 -27.25
C ALA A 285 -5.04 -22.08 -26.98
N ARG A 286 -4.45 -22.68 -25.95
CA ARG A 286 -3.06 -22.42 -25.54
C ARG A 286 -2.20 -23.63 -25.83
N SER A 287 -0.91 -23.37 -26.11
CA SER A 287 0.01 -24.49 -26.25
C SER A 287 0.24 -25.15 -24.88
N THR A 288 0.30 -26.46 -24.84
CA THR A 288 0.54 -27.28 -23.64
C THR A 288 1.79 -26.85 -22.87
N ARG A 289 2.81 -26.37 -23.58
CA ARG A 289 4.04 -25.86 -22.97
C ARG A 289 3.83 -24.54 -22.20
N LEU A 290 3.02 -23.63 -22.75
CA LEU A 290 2.68 -22.38 -22.09
C LEU A 290 1.85 -22.65 -20.85
N GLU A 291 0.85 -23.51 -20.93
CA GLU A 291 0.03 -23.90 -19.78
C GLU A 291 0.85 -24.51 -18.66
N ALA A 292 1.74 -25.46 -18.96
CA ALA A 292 2.63 -26.05 -17.97
C ALA A 292 3.50 -24.98 -17.29
N ARG A 293 4.05 -24.03 -18.05
CA ARG A 293 4.84 -22.91 -17.49
C ARG A 293 3.99 -22.00 -16.60
N LEU A 294 2.79 -21.61 -17.00
CA LEU A 294 1.90 -20.77 -16.21
C LEU A 294 1.48 -21.47 -14.92
N ASN A 295 1.16 -22.76 -14.98
CA ASN A 295 0.83 -23.56 -13.79
C ASN A 295 2.01 -23.64 -12.80
N LEU A 296 3.21 -23.84 -13.30
CA LEU A 296 4.42 -23.80 -12.47
C LEU A 296 4.60 -22.44 -11.79
N MET A 297 4.41 -21.35 -12.52
CA MET A 297 4.48 -19.98 -11.96
C MET A 297 3.41 -19.74 -10.89
N ARG A 298 2.18 -20.21 -11.08
CA ARG A 298 1.08 -20.11 -10.09
C ARG A 298 1.45 -20.76 -8.75
N ILE A 299 2.25 -21.81 -8.76
CA ILE A 299 2.70 -22.51 -7.55
C ILE A 299 3.94 -21.85 -6.96
N LEU A 300 4.96 -21.61 -7.77
CA LEU A 300 6.27 -21.19 -7.27
C LEU A 300 6.29 -19.73 -6.78
N TYR A 301 5.60 -18.81 -7.44
CA TYR A 301 5.66 -17.40 -7.07
C TYR A 301 5.01 -17.08 -5.72
N PRO A 302 3.81 -17.60 -5.39
CA PRO A 302 3.26 -17.41 -4.04
C PRO A 302 4.17 -17.96 -2.94
N LEU A 303 4.76 -19.14 -3.14
CA LEU A 303 5.74 -19.72 -2.20
C LEU A 303 6.98 -18.83 -2.06
N TYR A 304 7.48 -18.31 -3.17
CA TYR A 304 8.59 -17.36 -3.17
C TYR A 304 8.24 -16.07 -2.41
N PHE A 305 7.03 -15.50 -2.61
CA PHE A 305 6.61 -14.29 -1.91
C PHE A 305 6.49 -14.54 -0.40
N GLU A 306 5.90 -15.67 0.01
CA GLU A 306 5.82 -16.04 1.44
C GLU A 306 7.21 -16.24 2.05
N ALA A 307 8.07 -17.00 1.40
CA ALA A 307 9.44 -17.21 1.84
C ALA A 307 10.23 -15.90 1.95
N LYS A 308 10.06 -15.00 0.98
CA LYS A 308 10.69 -13.67 0.99
C LYS A 308 10.21 -12.83 2.17
N VAL A 309 8.89 -12.76 2.40
CA VAL A 309 8.32 -12.02 3.54
C VAL A 309 8.81 -12.62 4.86
N PHE A 310 8.81 -13.95 4.98
CA PHE A 310 9.32 -14.64 6.17
C PHE A 310 10.80 -14.31 6.42
N LEU A 311 11.64 -14.48 5.43
CA LEU A 311 13.09 -14.17 5.54
C LEU A 311 13.31 -12.71 5.92
N GLN A 312 12.58 -11.80 5.31
CA GLN A 312 12.72 -10.36 5.57
C GLN A 312 12.21 -9.92 6.95
N SER A 313 11.19 -10.58 7.48
CA SER A 313 10.56 -10.19 8.74
C SER A 313 11.10 -10.96 9.95
N LYS A 314 11.56 -12.19 9.77
CA LYS A 314 11.86 -13.13 10.87
C LYS A 314 13.32 -13.53 11.00
N THR A 315 14.19 -13.18 10.04
CA THR A 315 15.59 -13.64 10.07
C THR A 315 16.60 -12.49 10.16
N VAL A 316 17.83 -12.83 10.59
CA VAL A 316 18.98 -11.92 10.65
C VAL A 316 19.36 -11.43 9.26
N LEU A 317 19.23 -12.27 8.23
CA LEU A 317 19.49 -11.90 6.83
C LEU A 317 18.59 -10.77 6.35
N GLY A 318 17.31 -10.77 6.76
CA GLY A 318 16.39 -9.67 6.47
C GLY A 318 16.80 -8.37 7.16
N ARG A 319 17.38 -8.43 8.34
CA ARG A 319 17.90 -7.26 9.07
C ARG A 319 19.09 -6.63 8.36
N LEU A 320 20.02 -7.46 7.87
CA LEU A 320 21.22 -6.98 7.15
C LEU A 320 20.86 -6.38 5.78
N ALA A 321 19.91 -7.00 5.05
CA ALA A 321 19.52 -6.55 3.71
C ALA A 321 18.73 -5.23 3.70
N LYS A 322 18.14 -4.82 4.83
CA LYS A 322 17.27 -3.61 4.93
C LYS A 322 17.98 -2.36 5.43
N GLY A 323 19.22 -2.48 5.94
CA GLY A 323 19.94 -1.36 6.58
C GLY A 323 20.19 -0.13 5.72
N THR A 324 20.03 -0.24 4.39
CA THR A 324 20.28 0.84 3.44
C THR A 324 19.00 1.49 2.87
N ARG A 325 17.80 0.94 3.13
CA ARG A 325 16.58 1.34 2.41
C ARG A 325 15.75 2.45 3.04
N LEU A 326 15.82 2.66 4.36
CA LEU A 326 15.13 3.77 5.03
C LEU A 326 15.68 5.15 4.61
N GLU A 327 16.92 5.20 4.19
CA GLU A 327 17.52 6.43 3.65
C GLU A 327 17.26 6.63 2.16
N LEU A 328 17.06 5.52 1.42
CA LEU A 328 17.00 5.53 -0.05
C LEU A 328 15.59 5.31 -0.63
N SER A 329 14.62 4.89 0.17
CA SER A 329 13.31 4.50 -0.33
C SER A 329 12.23 5.53 -0.07
N ASP A 330 12.42 6.73 -0.57
CA ASP A 330 11.30 7.61 -0.81
C ASP A 330 10.82 7.40 -2.26
N PRO A 331 9.69 6.71 -2.50
CA PRO A 331 9.19 6.49 -3.85
C PRO A 331 8.66 7.77 -4.51
N LEU A 332 8.66 8.92 -3.82
CA LEU A 332 8.10 10.18 -4.32
C LEU A 332 9.15 11.13 -4.91
N HIS A 333 10.44 10.83 -4.78
CA HIS A 333 11.49 11.56 -5.49
C HIS A 333 12.61 10.59 -5.90
N PRO A 334 12.99 10.58 -7.22
CA PRO A 334 14.17 9.91 -7.70
C PRO A 334 15.46 10.49 -7.12
#